data_e03655d3a6b2519f3565e83a48e0eed3
#
_entry.id   e03655d3a6b2519f3565e83a48e0eed3
#
_cell.length_a   1.000
_cell.length_b   1.000
_cell.length_c   1.000
_cell.angle_alpha   90.00
_cell.angle_beta   90.00
_cell.angle_gamma   90.00
#
_symmetry.space_group_name_H-M   'P 1'
#
loop_
_entity.id
_entity.type
_entity.pdbx_description
1 polymer ?
#
loop_
_entity_poly.entity_id
_entity_poly.type
_entity_poly.pdbx_seq_one_letter_code
_entity_poly.pdbx_strand_id
1 'polypeptide(L)'
;ADSIVPNAEDPTRVDVHMHIHEGEKYYVRDIHWVGNTVYPYEYLNRVLNIKKGDVYNLKELNKRLNEDDDALSKLYTDQGYLFFSVDPVEVNVENDSIDFEMRMYEGRQATINSINIKGNTRVYEHVVRRELYTKPGQLYSQSDIMRSLRELAQMGHFDQENLVPDIQPNPEEGTVDI
;
A
#
# COMPACT_ATOMS: atom_id res chain seq x y z
N ALA A 1 16.33 -9.94 31.83
CA ALA A 1 17.04 -8.67 31.93
C ALA A 1 18.19 -8.68 30.92
N ASP A 2 18.22 -7.68 30.08
CA ASP A 2 19.28 -7.53 29.09
C ASP A 2 20.56 -7.09 29.79
N SER A 3 21.71 -7.65 29.40
CA SER A 3 23.00 -7.28 29.97
C SER A 3 24.00 -6.90 28.90
N ILE A 4 24.74 -5.85 29.14
CA ILE A 4 25.88 -5.43 28.31
C ILE A 4 27.14 -5.68 29.12
N VAL A 5 28.02 -6.50 28.57
CA VAL A 5 29.26 -6.88 29.23
C VAL A 5 30.43 -6.50 28.30
N PRO A 6 31.54 -5.93 28.83
CA PRO A 6 32.72 -5.73 28.02
C PRO A 6 33.21 -7.06 27.44
N ASN A 7 33.60 -7.06 26.16
CA ASN A 7 34.12 -8.27 25.53
C ASN A 7 35.42 -8.66 26.16
N ALA A 8 35.59 -9.95 26.47
CA ALA A 8 36.77 -10.46 27.19
C ALA A 8 38.07 -10.42 26.37
N GLU A 9 37.96 -10.41 25.03
CA GLU A 9 39.11 -10.44 24.11
C GLU A 9 39.46 -9.05 23.56
N ASP A 10 38.46 -8.14 23.47
CA ASP A 10 38.66 -6.80 22.93
C ASP A 10 37.90 -5.76 23.80
N PRO A 11 38.63 -4.97 24.62
CA PRO A 11 38.04 -3.97 25.50
C PRO A 11 37.29 -2.83 24.79
N THR A 12 37.45 -2.69 23.46
CA THR A 12 36.76 -1.69 22.64
C THR A 12 35.39 -2.18 22.17
N ARG A 13 35.05 -3.45 22.43
CA ARG A 13 33.78 -4.08 22.06
C ARG A 13 32.95 -4.41 23.31
N VAL A 14 31.65 -4.50 23.11
CA VAL A 14 30.71 -4.96 24.13
C VAL A 14 29.88 -6.12 23.60
N ASP A 15 29.68 -7.12 24.45
CA ASP A 15 28.77 -8.23 24.17
C ASP A 15 27.40 -7.87 24.74
N VAL A 16 26.37 -7.94 23.89
CA VAL A 16 25.00 -7.66 24.27
C VAL A 16 24.24 -8.98 24.38
N HIS A 17 23.82 -9.33 25.57
CA HIS A 17 23.00 -10.51 25.82
C HIS A 17 21.54 -10.07 25.93
N MET A 18 20.70 -10.51 24.98
CA MET A 18 19.26 -10.28 25.00
C MET A 18 18.53 -11.58 25.30
N HIS A 19 17.64 -11.55 26.27
CA HIS A 19 16.71 -12.64 26.55
C HIS A 19 15.37 -12.32 25.91
N ILE A 20 15.04 -13.00 24.81
CA ILE A 20 13.80 -12.81 24.08
C ILE A 20 12.84 -13.93 24.52
N HIS A 21 11.67 -13.55 25.01
CA HIS A 21 10.55 -14.46 25.17
C HIS A 21 9.63 -14.27 23.98
N GLU A 22 9.63 -15.26 23.10
CA GLU A 22 8.64 -15.31 22.02
C GLU A 22 7.27 -15.65 22.63
N GLY A 23 6.25 -14.85 22.32
CA GLY A 23 4.87 -15.14 22.71
C GLY A 23 4.32 -16.38 22.02
N GLU A 24 3.10 -16.75 22.36
CA GLU A 24 2.39 -17.84 21.69
C GLU A 24 2.08 -17.48 20.24
N LYS A 25 2.08 -18.48 19.35
CA LYS A 25 1.69 -18.29 17.96
C LYS A 25 0.16 -18.31 17.86
N TYR A 26 -0.37 -17.34 17.17
CA TYR A 26 -1.77 -17.28 16.83
C TYR A 26 -2.02 -17.72 15.40
N TYR A 27 -3.16 -18.33 15.14
CA TYR A 27 -3.56 -18.83 13.83
C TYR A 27 -4.82 -18.12 13.35
N VAL A 28 -4.89 -17.82 12.07
CA VAL A 28 -6.08 -17.24 11.46
C VAL A 28 -7.18 -18.29 11.43
N ARG A 29 -8.29 -18.05 12.14
CA ARG A 29 -9.44 -18.94 12.17
C ARG A 29 -10.47 -18.58 11.13
N ASP A 30 -10.81 -17.28 11.02
CA ASP A 30 -11.77 -16.79 10.04
C ASP A 30 -11.48 -15.34 9.61
N ILE A 31 -11.91 -14.98 8.39
CA ILE A 31 -11.78 -13.64 7.84
C ILE A 31 -13.14 -13.20 7.31
N HIS A 32 -13.70 -12.18 7.93
CA HIS A 32 -14.98 -11.60 7.59
C HIS A 32 -14.79 -10.25 6.90
N TRP A 33 -15.48 -10.03 5.79
CA TRP A 33 -15.41 -8.76 5.05
C TRP A 33 -16.68 -7.95 5.31
N VAL A 34 -16.50 -6.66 5.66
CA VAL A 34 -17.60 -5.73 5.92
C VAL A 34 -17.39 -4.48 5.09
N GLY A 35 -18.42 -4.06 4.35
CA GLY A 35 -18.38 -2.86 3.52
C GLY A 35 -17.94 -3.09 2.07
N ASN A 36 -17.68 -4.33 1.68
CA ASN A 36 -17.35 -4.69 0.30
C ASN A 36 -18.61 -4.72 -0.58
N THR A 37 -18.68 -3.85 -1.58
CA THR A 37 -19.78 -3.80 -2.54
C THR A 37 -19.31 -4.03 -3.98
N VAL A 38 -18.04 -3.72 -4.27
CA VAL A 38 -17.44 -3.82 -5.61
C VAL A 38 -17.01 -5.23 -5.94
N TYR A 39 -16.35 -5.89 -4.99
CA TYR A 39 -15.85 -7.26 -5.19
C TYR A 39 -16.47 -8.24 -4.19
N PRO A 40 -16.79 -9.48 -4.62
CA PRO A 40 -17.29 -10.52 -3.74
C PRO A 40 -16.18 -11.02 -2.80
N TYR A 41 -16.57 -11.54 -1.62
CA TYR A 41 -15.63 -11.97 -0.57
C TYR A 41 -14.67 -13.08 -1.05
N GLU A 42 -15.10 -13.97 -1.94
CA GLU A 42 -14.24 -15.03 -2.49
C GLU A 42 -13.08 -14.47 -3.30
N TYR A 43 -13.32 -13.36 -4.00
CA TYR A 43 -12.29 -12.68 -4.76
C TYR A 43 -11.29 -11.96 -3.83
N LEU A 44 -11.81 -11.25 -2.82
CA LEU A 44 -11.01 -10.56 -1.82
C LEU A 44 -10.11 -11.53 -1.04
N ASN A 45 -10.65 -12.68 -0.62
CA ASN A 45 -9.87 -13.73 0.04
C ASN A 45 -8.75 -14.29 -0.86
N ARG A 46 -9.01 -14.40 -2.16
CA ARG A 46 -8.00 -14.85 -3.13
C ARG A 46 -6.87 -13.83 -3.27
N VAL A 47 -7.19 -12.54 -3.33
CA VAL A 47 -6.21 -11.45 -3.41
C VAL A 47 -5.42 -11.36 -2.12
N LEU A 48 -6.08 -11.41 -0.97
CA LEU A 48 -5.43 -11.39 0.35
C LEU A 48 -4.46 -12.55 0.52
N ASN A 49 -4.82 -13.73 -0.01
CA ASN A 49 -4.02 -14.96 0.01
C ASN A 49 -3.57 -15.42 1.40
N ILE A 50 -4.32 -15.06 2.43
CA ILE A 50 -4.17 -15.57 3.80
C ILE A 50 -5.30 -16.58 4.03
N LYS A 51 -4.95 -17.76 4.53
CA LYS A 51 -5.87 -18.88 4.66
C LYS A 51 -6.13 -19.19 6.13
N LYS A 52 -7.29 -19.79 6.36
CA LYS A 52 -7.61 -20.39 7.66
C LYS A 52 -6.53 -21.42 8.06
N GLY A 53 -5.98 -21.27 9.25
CA GLY A 53 -4.90 -22.11 9.78
C GLY A 53 -3.49 -21.56 9.53
N ASP A 54 -3.35 -20.47 8.77
CA ASP A 54 -2.05 -19.81 8.63
C ASP A 54 -1.65 -19.13 9.94
N VAL A 55 -0.36 -19.06 10.20
CA VAL A 55 0.16 -18.34 11.36
C VAL A 55 -0.09 -16.85 11.17
N TYR A 56 -0.74 -16.24 12.15
CA TYR A 56 -0.97 -14.79 12.12
C TYR A 56 0.34 -14.01 12.12
N ASN A 57 0.48 -13.15 11.15
CA ASN A 57 1.59 -12.24 11.02
C ASN A 57 1.09 -10.87 10.54
N LEU A 58 1.06 -9.90 11.45
CA LEU A 58 0.60 -8.55 11.16
C LEU A 58 1.37 -7.89 10.01
N LYS A 59 2.68 -8.15 9.91
CA LYS A 59 3.49 -7.60 8.83
C LYS A 59 3.10 -8.17 7.47
N GLU A 60 2.86 -9.47 7.40
CA GLU A 60 2.40 -10.14 6.19
C GLU A 60 1.00 -9.66 5.80
N LEU A 61 0.11 -9.53 6.78
CA LEU A 61 -1.23 -9.00 6.55
C LEU A 61 -1.17 -7.57 5.97
N ASN A 62 -0.43 -6.67 6.59
CA ASN A 62 -0.28 -5.30 6.09
C ASN A 62 0.34 -5.24 4.69
N LYS A 63 1.31 -6.10 4.44
CA LYS A 63 1.95 -6.22 3.13
C LYS A 63 0.93 -6.61 2.05
N ARG A 64 0.12 -7.65 2.29
CA ARG A 64 -0.93 -8.09 1.37
C ARG A 64 -2.06 -7.07 1.21
N LEU A 65 -2.34 -6.27 2.23
CA LEU A 65 -3.35 -5.22 2.15
C LEU A 65 -2.88 -3.99 1.37
N ASN A 66 -1.60 -3.56 1.55
CA ASN A 66 -1.18 -2.22 1.12
C ASN A 66 0.12 -2.16 0.29
N GLU A 67 1.07 -3.08 0.48
CA GLU A 67 2.44 -2.89 -0.02
C GLU A 67 2.75 -3.68 -1.29
N ASP A 68 2.28 -4.92 -1.41
CA ASP A 68 2.57 -5.79 -2.55
C ASP A 68 2.10 -5.19 -3.87
N ASP A 69 2.71 -5.63 -4.97
CA ASP A 69 2.29 -5.19 -6.31
C ASP A 69 0.87 -5.62 -6.66
N ASP A 70 0.40 -6.71 -6.08
CA ASP A 70 -0.96 -7.21 -6.16
C ASP A 70 -1.77 -6.96 -4.86
N ALA A 71 -1.38 -5.97 -4.06
CA ALA A 71 -2.06 -5.61 -2.81
C ALA A 71 -3.52 -5.22 -3.05
N LEU A 72 -4.35 -5.47 -2.03
CA LEU A 72 -5.78 -5.17 -2.10
C LEU A 72 -6.05 -3.67 -2.35
N SER A 73 -5.30 -2.78 -1.71
CA SER A 73 -5.43 -1.33 -1.91
C SER A 73 -5.12 -0.91 -3.35
N LYS A 74 -4.13 -1.53 -4.00
CA LYS A 74 -3.80 -1.25 -5.40
C LYS A 74 -4.89 -1.70 -6.36
N LEU A 75 -5.54 -2.85 -6.09
CA LEU A 75 -6.68 -3.30 -6.87
C LEU A 75 -7.79 -2.25 -6.93
N TYR A 76 -8.10 -1.63 -5.80
CA TYR A 76 -9.12 -0.59 -5.71
C TYR A 76 -8.66 0.75 -6.28
N THR A 77 -7.46 1.19 -5.99
CA THR A 77 -6.93 2.47 -6.49
C THR A 77 -6.74 2.46 -8.00
N ASP A 78 -6.45 1.31 -8.62
CA ASP A 78 -6.39 1.17 -10.08
C ASP A 78 -7.75 1.22 -10.76
N GLN A 79 -8.83 1.03 -10.01
CA GLN A 79 -10.21 1.19 -10.48
C GLN A 79 -10.80 2.57 -10.12
N GLY A 80 -9.98 3.50 -9.67
CA GLY A 80 -10.39 4.86 -9.34
C GLY A 80 -10.82 5.07 -7.88
N TYR A 81 -10.82 4.05 -7.04
CA TYR A 81 -11.20 4.18 -5.63
C TYR A 81 -10.06 4.75 -4.79
N LEU A 82 -9.69 6.00 -5.07
CA LEU A 82 -8.57 6.69 -4.40
C LEU A 82 -8.75 6.80 -2.88
N PHE A 83 -10.00 6.87 -2.41
CA PHE A 83 -10.33 7.00 -1.00
C PHE A 83 -10.55 5.66 -0.29
N PHE A 84 -10.20 4.56 -0.96
CA PHE A 84 -10.30 3.23 -0.40
C PHE A 84 -9.45 3.10 0.86
N SER A 85 -10.02 2.47 1.88
CA SER A 85 -9.29 2.04 3.06
C SER A 85 -9.80 0.70 3.57
N VAL A 86 -8.94 -0.07 4.18
CA VAL A 86 -9.28 -1.33 4.85
C VAL A 86 -8.59 -1.37 6.20
N ASP A 87 -9.37 -1.69 7.23
CA ASP A 87 -8.90 -1.79 8.61
C ASP A 87 -9.14 -3.22 9.11
N PRO A 88 -8.09 -4.01 9.35
CA PRO A 88 -8.21 -5.34 9.92
C PRO A 88 -8.45 -5.24 11.44
N VAL A 89 -9.61 -5.65 11.89
CA VAL A 89 -9.99 -5.65 13.31
C VAL A 89 -10.01 -7.08 13.83
N GLU A 90 -9.31 -7.32 14.92
CA GLU A 90 -9.36 -8.58 15.66
C GLU A 90 -10.67 -8.60 16.47
N VAL A 91 -11.64 -9.43 16.06
CA VAL A 91 -12.96 -9.46 16.71
C VAL A 91 -13.07 -10.53 17.77
N ASN A 92 -12.32 -11.60 17.65
CA ASN A 92 -12.31 -12.68 18.62
C ASN A 92 -10.93 -13.34 18.69
N VAL A 93 -10.43 -13.48 19.89
CA VAL A 93 -9.18 -14.21 20.19
C VAL A 93 -9.50 -15.28 21.21
N GLU A 94 -9.44 -16.53 20.81
CA GLU A 94 -9.77 -17.67 21.66
C GLU A 94 -8.69 -18.75 21.52
N ASN A 95 -8.09 -19.09 22.66
CA ASN A 95 -6.90 -19.94 22.74
C ASN A 95 -5.75 -19.39 21.87
N ASP A 96 -5.41 -20.09 20.79
CA ASP A 96 -4.39 -19.74 19.82
C ASP A 96 -4.94 -19.27 18.46
N SER A 97 -6.23 -18.94 18.40
CA SER A 97 -6.94 -18.63 17.16
C SER A 97 -7.53 -17.22 17.17
N ILE A 98 -7.44 -16.54 16.02
CA ILE A 98 -7.93 -15.18 15.82
C ILE A 98 -8.92 -15.13 14.66
N ASP A 99 -10.04 -14.43 14.87
CA ASP A 99 -10.98 -14.05 13.83
C ASP A 99 -10.78 -12.58 13.48
N PHE A 100 -10.73 -12.30 12.18
CA PHE A 100 -10.58 -10.95 11.64
C PHE A 100 -11.86 -10.45 11.00
N GLU A 101 -12.21 -9.21 11.27
CA GLU A 101 -13.17 -8.44 10.51
C GLU A 101 -12.45 -7.37 9.70
N MET A 102 -12.42 -7.54 8.38
CA MET A 102 -11.85 -6.58 7.45
C MET A 102 -12.89 -5.50 7.16
N ARG A 103 -12.78 -4.36 7.85
CA ARG A 103 -13.67 -3.20 7.66
C ARG A 103 -13.19 -2.39 6.51
N MET A 104 -13.98 -2.34 5.46
CA MET A 104 -13.65 -1.66 4.22
C MET A 104 -14.47 -0.39 4.06
N TYR A 105 -13.82 0.64 3.60
CA TYR A 105 -14.45 1.83 3.06
C TYR A 105 -14.03 2.00 1.60
N GLU A 106 -14.94 1.73 0.68
CA GLU A 106 -14.63 1.77 -0.77
C GLU A 106 -14.64 3.20 -1.30
N GLY A 107 -15.48 4.08 -0.75
CA GLY A 107 -15.58 5.47 -1.16
C GLY A 107 -16.17 5.64 -2.56
N ARG A 108 -15.93 6.81 -3.15
CA ARG A 108 -16.30 7.10 -4.55
C ARG A 108 -15.10 6.88 -5.46
N GLN A 109 -15.40 6.58 -6.72
CA GLN A 109 -14.38 6.66 -7.76
C GLN A 109 -13.98 8.10 -7.99
N ALA A 110 -12.67 8.36 -8.07
CA ALA A 110 -12.11 9.67 -8.38
C ALA A 110 -11.76 9.75 -9.86
N THR A 111 -12.06 10.91 -10.46
CA THR A 111 -11.65 11.26 -11.83
C THR A 111 -10.52 12.28 -11.79
N ILE A 112 -9.60 12.19 -12.74
CA ILE A 112 -8.52 13.16 -12.88
C ILE A 112 -9.10 14.46 -13.42
N ASN A 113 -9.02 15.54 -12.61
CA ASN A 113 -9.49 16.86 -13.00
C ASN A 113 -8.41 17.58 -13.83
N SER A 114 -7.20 17.70 -13.29
CA SER A 114 -6.09 18.33 -13.99
C SER A 114 -4.76 17.61 -13.75
N ILE A 115 -3.84 17.79 -14.72
CA ILE A 115 -2.45 17.33 -14.60
C ILE A 115 -1.54 18.53 -14.82
N ASN A 116 -0.82 18.90 -13.76
CA ASN A 116 0.07 20.04 -13.72
C ASN A 116 1.54 19.58 -13.80
N ILE A 117 2.24 19.99 -14.86
CA ILE A 117 3.64 19.65 -15.06
C ILE A 117 4.49 20.83 -14.60
N LYS A 118 5.40 20.59 -13.66
CA LYS A 118 6.32 21.60 -13.12
C LYS A 118 7.76 21.15 -13.30
N GLY A 119 8.68 22.12 -13.45
CA GLY A 119 10.12 21.85 -13.53
C GLY A 119 10.64 21.40 -14.90
N ASN A 120 9.81 21.35 -15.92
CA ASN A 120 10.18 20.96 -17.30
C ASN A 120 10.92 22.05 -18.08
N THR A 121 11.95 22.67 -17.48
CA THR A 121 12.68 23.83 -18.05
C THR A 121 13.42 23.53 -19.36
N ARG A 122 13.77 22.29 -19.61
CA ARG A 122 14.53 21.83 -20.79
C ARG A 122 13.71 21.04 -21.81
N VAL A 123 12.47 20.70 -21.46
CA VAL A 123 11.58 19.87 -22.29
C VAL A 123 10.24 20.57 -22.45
N TYR A 124 9.75 20.64 -23.69
CA TYR A 124 8.43 21.21 -23.92
C TYR A 124 7.33 20.37 -23.29
N GLU A 125 6.34 21.03 -22.73
CA GLU A 125 5.23 20.37 -22.01
C GLU A 125 4.50 19.30 -22.84
N HIS A 126 4.28 19.57 -24.14
CA HIS A 126 3.61 18.61 -25.02
C HIS A 126 4.38 17.28 -25.19
N VAL A 127 5.72 17.31 -25.05
CA VAL A 127 6.55 16.11 -25.10
C VAL A 127 6.34 15.29 -23.84
N VAL A 128 6.27 15.93 -22.67
CA VAL A 128 5.96 15.24 -21.40
C VAL A 128 4.55 14.66 -21.43
N ARG A 129 3.55 15.46 -21.81
CA ARG A 129 2.14 15.04 -21.87
C ARG A 129 1.90 13.84 -22.77
N ARG A 130 2.66 13.69 -23.82
CA ARG A 130 2.53 12.56 -24.76
C ARG A 130 2.88 11.22 -24.10
N GLU A 131 3.80 11.22 -23.16
CA GLU A 131 4.27 10.01 -22.46
C GLU A 131 3.40 9.65 -21.25
N LEU A 132 2.40 10.50 -20.91
CA LEU A 132 1.48 10.21 -19.82
C LEU A 132 0.40 9.24 -20.24
N TYR A 133 0.21 8.18 -19.48
CA TYR A 133 -0.90 7.24 -19.64
C TYR A 133 -2.21 7.78 -19.04
N THR A 134 -2.11 8.78 -18.18
CA THR A 134 -3.24 9.44 -17.51
C THR A 134 -3.63 10.72 -18.24
N LYS A 135 -4.94 11.00 -18.33
CA LYS A 135 -5.49 12.22 -18.95
C LYS A 135 -6.61 12.80 -18.09
N PRO A 136 -6.80 14.13 -18.10
CA PRO A 136 -7.96 14.76 -17.47
C PRO A 136 -9.27 14.13 -17.97
N GLY A 137 -10.21 13.90 -17.05
CA GLY A 137 -11.49 13.25 -17.29
C GLY A 137 -11.50 11.73 -17.25
N GLN A 138 -10.33 11.08 -17.12
CA GLN A 138 -10.24 9.64 -16.90
C GLN A 138 -10.35 9.29 -15.41
N LEU A 139 -10.71 8.05 -15.12
CA LEU A 139 -10.63 7.53 -13.76
C LEU A 139 -9.16 7.53 -13.27
N TYR A 140 -8.99 7.77 -11.99
CA TYR A 140 -7.70 7.64 -11.34
C TYR A 140 -7.20 6.20 -11.44
N SER A 141 -5.93 6.01 -11.73
CA SER A 141 -5.26 4.72 -11.72
C SER A 141 -3.83 4.89 -11.21
N GLN A 142 -3.53 4.28 -10.09
CA GLN A 142 -2.19 4.34 -9.50
C GLN A 142 -1.15 3.70 -10.43
N SER A 143 -1.47 2.58 -11.06
CA SER A 143 -0.56 1.89 -11.96
C SER A 143 -0.25 2.70 -13.20
N ASP A 144 -1.21 3.43 -13.78
CA ASP A 144 -0.99 4.29 -14.95
C ASP A 144 -0.13 5.51 -14.61
N ILE A 145 -0.28 6.08 -13.41
CA ILE A 145 0.59 7.15 -12.92
C ILE A 145 2.02 6.62 -12.78
N MET A 146 2.20 5.49 -12.10
CA MET A 146 3.52 4.89 -11.91
C MET A 146 4.18 4.46 -13.23
N ARG A 147 3.37 4.04 -14.20
CA ARG A 147 3.83 3.74 -15.56
C ARG A 147 4.30 5.01 -16.26
N SER A 148 3.51 6.09 -16.19
CA SER A 148 3.87 7.39 -16.76
C SER A 148 5.20 7.89 -16.20
N LEU A 149 5.40 7.81 -14.88
CA LEU A 149 6.64 8.21 -14.23
C LEU A 149 7.84 7.38 -14.71
N ARG A 150 7.66 6.07 -14.89
CA ARG A 150 8.74 5.19 -15.42
C ARG A 150 9.13 5.57 -16.84
N GLU A 151 8.16 5.85 -17.71
CA GLU A 151 8.45 6.30 -19.09
C GLU A 151 9.20 7.64 -19.08
N LEU A 152 8.76 8.61 -18.26
CA LEU A 152 9.45 9.90 -18.12
C LEU A 152 10.87 9.72 -17.58
N ALA A 153 11.09 8.82 -16.62
CA ALA A 153 12.42 8.52 -16.09
C ALA A 153 13.35 7.94 -17.16
N GLN A 154 12.82 7.10 -18.05
CA GLN A 154 13.59 6.48 -19.15
C GLN A 154 14.00 7.47 -20.24
N MET A 155 13.31 8.59 -20.38
CA MET A 155 13.69 9.64 -21.34
C MET A 155 15.07 10.27 -21.03
N GLY A 156 15.58 10.13 -19.81
CA GLY A 156 16.89 10.66 -19.40
C GLY A 156 16.97 12.20 -19.32
N HIS A 157 15.82 12.88 -19.37
CA HIS A 157 15.73 14.33 -19.31
C HIS A 157 15.33 14.85 -17.92
N PHE A 158 14.88 13.97 -17.06
CA PHE A 158 14.38 14.28 -15.72
C PHE A 158 15.24 13.61 -14.66
N ASP A 159 15.40 14.30 -13.54
CA ASP A 159 16.00 13.74 -12.36
C ASP A 159 15.02 12.76 -11.69
N GLN A 160 15.39 11.50 -11.64
CA GLN A 160 14.54 10.43 -11.13
C GLN A 160 14.20 10.60 -9.65
N GLU A 161 15.09 11.18 -8.84
CA GLU A 161 14.87 11.42 -7.41
C GLU A 161 13.81 12.50 -7.16
N ASN A 162 13.66 13.43 -8.10
CA ASN A 162 12.70 14.54 -8.01
C ASN A 162 11.41 14.29 -8.82
N LEU A 163 11.31 13.16 -9.53
CA LEU A 163 10.13 12.81 -10.31
C LEU A 163 9.08 12.12 -9.42
N VAL A 164 8.41 12.91 -8.56
CA VAL A 164 7.41 12.44 -7.61
C VAL A 164 6.06 13.08 -7.95
N PRO A 165 4.96 12.28 -8.05
CA PRO A 165 3.63 12.82 -8.27
C PRO A 165 3.10 13.49 -7.00
N ASP A 166 2.59 14.71 -7.14
CA ASP A 166 1.85 15.42 -6.08
C ASP A 166 0.35 15.19 -6.32
N ILE A 167 -0.22 14.25 -5.57
CA ILE A 167 -1.63 13.84 -5.72
C ILE A 167 -2.47 14.63 -4.73
N GLN A 168 -3.34 15.50 -5.23
CA GLN A 168 -4.23 16.35 -4.44
C GLN A 168 -5.69 15.93 -4.63
N PRO A 169 -6.22 15.08 -3.73
CA PRO A 169 -7.60 14.60 -3.83
C PRO A 169 -8.60 15.66 -3.38
N ASN A 170 -9.73 15.74 -4.07
CA ASN A 170 -10.90 16.49 -3.65
C ASN A 170 -12.07 15.51 -3.38
N PRO A 171 -12.28 15.08 -2.12
CA PRO A 171 -13.29 14.10 -1.79
C PRO A 171 -14.74 14.60 -2.03
N GLU A 172 -14.98 15.91 -1.95
CA GLU A 172 -16.32 16.49 -2.13
C GLU A 172 -16.80 16.37 -3.58
N GLU A 173 -15.91 16.62 -4.52
CA GLU A 173 -16.20 16.52 -5.95
C GLU A 173 -15.94 15.13 -6.54
N GLY A 174 -15.19 14.27 -5.84
CA GLY A 174 -14.74 12.99 -6.38
C GLY A 174 -13.71 13.16 -7.50
N THR A 175 -12.87 14.19 -7.39
CA THR A 175 -11.83 14.51 -8.36
C THR A 175 -10.45 14.51 -7.74
N VAL A 176 -9.43 14.48 -8.58
CA VAL A 176 -8.02 14.54 -8.16
C VAL A 176 -7.21 15.41 -9.13
N ASP A 177 -6.37 16.28 -8.58
CA ASP A 177 -5.34 17.01 -9.31
C ASP A 177 -3.99 16.35 -9.11
N ILE A 178 -3.19 16.27 -10.17
CA ILE A 178 -1.88 15.61 -10.19
C ILE A 178 -0.81 16.58 -10.66
#